data_47266f97ba1e5005df90022265afe5c2
#
_entry.id   47266f97ba1e5005df90022265afe5c2
#
_cell.length_a   1.000
_cell.length_b   1.000
_cell.length_c   1.000
_cell.angle_alpha   90.00
_cell.angle_beta   90.00
_cell.angle_gamma   90.00
#
_symmetry.space_group_name_H-M   'P 1'
#
loop_
_entity.id
_entity.type
_entity.pdbx_description
1 polymer ?
#
loop_
_entity_poly.entity_id
_entity_poly.type
_entity_poly.pdbx_seq_one_letter_code
_entity_poly.pdbx_strand_id
1 'polypeptide(L)'
;MEKNDKIVCTNIWKVFGPNEKNVLTNLDKNLSRSEVQEKTGHVVAVKDVSFSVQKGETFVVMGLSGSGKSTLVRCLSRLIEPTAGEVKIDNQDVTQMSNKDLTDLRRNRMSMVFQHFGLFPHRRVIENIGYGLEIRGVKKKDRLDKSMETLNLVGLEGWDQHYPRELSGGMQQRVGLARALAVDPEILIFDEPFSALDPLIRREMQDELISIQKMVQKTMVFITHDFSEAIKMGDHIAIMKDGEISQVGTPEEIVANPVDQYVKDFTEDVPKYKVLSAGKCARKECCEDTRTLFAQGSECIKSDVKIDTLINQIADTDKKYPVIDAVSGELIGEIDRSIVLKSMTS
;
A
#
# COMPACT_ATOMS: atom_id res chain seq x y z
N MET A 1 14.97 -12.12 14.71
CA MET A 1 15.04 -11.88 13.25
C MET A 1 15.28 -10.40 13.06
N GLU A 2 16.40 -10.01 12.46
CA GLU A 2 16.61 -8.62 12.09
C GLU A 2 15.47 -8.22 11.14
N LYS A 3 14.76 -7.14 11.46
CA LYS A 3 13.75 -6.57 10.57
C LYS A 3 14.45 -6.15 9.29
N ASN A 4 14.09 -6.76 8.17
CA ASN A 4 14.63 -6.45 6.84
C ASN A 4 13.91 -5.21 6.29
N ASP A 5 13.97 -4.10 7.03
CA ASP A 5 13.30 -2.85 6.69
C ASP A 5 13.96 -2.23 5.45
N LYS A 6 13.19 -2.06 4.39
CA LYS A 6 13.62 -1.43 3.13
C LYS A 6 13.56 0.08 3.19
N ILE A 7 12.49 0.61 3.81
CA ILE A 7 12.27 2.04 4.03
C ILE A 7 11.98 2.24 5.51
N VAL A 8 12.64 3.22 6.13
CA VAL A 8 12.37 3.64 7.50
C VAL A 8 12.18 5.15 7.53
N CYS A 9 11.02 5.59 8.02
CA CYS A 9 10.70 6.98 8.24
C CYS A 9 10.65 7.25 9.74
N THR A 10 11.34 8.28 10.19
CA THR A 10 11.41 8.65 11.61
C THR A 10 11.10 10.12 11.78
N ASN A 11 10.01 10.41 12.51
CA ASN A 11 9.59 11.75 12.89
C ASN A 11 9.54 12.75 11.72
N ILE A 12 8.97 12.35 10.58
CA ILE A 12 8.88 13.18 9.39
C ILE A 12 7.90 14.32 9.62
N TRP A 13 8.39 15.53 9.38
CA TRP A 13 7.60 16.75 9.33
C TRP A 13 7.71 17.42 7.97
N LYS A 14 6.60 17.92 7.47
CA LYS A 14 6.59 18.88 6.34
C LYS A 14 5.66 20.03 6.63
N VAL A 15 6.26 21.19 6.72
CA VAL A 15 5.58 22.48 6.84
C VAL A 15 5.81 23.27 5.57
N PHE A 16 4.79 23.90 5.01
CA PHE A 16 4.88 24.82 3.89
C PHE A 16 4.73 26.25 4.39
N GLY A 17 5.61 27.13 3.92
CA GLY A 17 5.63 28.54 4.26
C GLY A 17 7.06 29.10 4.32
N PRO A 18 7.23 30.40 4.49
CA PRO A 18 8.56 31.01 4.61
C PRO A 18 9.23 30.61 5.93
N ASN A 19 10.56 30.34 5.87
CA ASN A 19 11.35 29.96 7.06
C ASN A 19 10.79 28.75 7.86
N GLU A 20 10.28 27.74 7.17
CA GLU A 20 9.58 26.58 7.74
C GLU A 20 10.31 25.88 8.89
N LYS A 21 11.66 25.81 8.85
CA LYS A 21 12.47 25.18 9.92
C LYS A 21 12.41 25.97 11.24
N ASN A 22 12.45 27.28 11.16
CA ASN A 22 12.37 28.16 12.35
C ASN A 22 10.99 28.08 12.98
N VAL A 23 9.94 27.97 12.15
CA VAL A 23 8.56 27.82 12.65
C VAL A 23 8.42 26.50 13.39
N LEU A 24 8.91 25.40 12.81
CA LEU A 24 8.86 24.09 13.44
C LEU A 24 9.58 24.05 14.80
N THR A 25 10.72 24.73 14.92
CA THR A 25 11.49 24.79 16.18
C THR A 25 10.70 25.46 17.30
N ASN A 26 9.89 26.49 16.97
CA ASN A 26 9.10 27.27 17.95
C ASN A 26 7.62 26.85 18.00
N LEU A 27 7.24 25.83 17.22
CA LEU A 27 5.87 25.38 17.15
C LEU A 27 5.47 24.63 18.40
N ASP A 28 4.35 25.00 19.01
CA ASP A 28 3.68 24.14 19.98
C ASP A 28 3.10 22.93 19.24
N LYS A 29 3.69 21.76 19.47
CA LYS A 29 3.33 20.51 18.81
C LYS A 29 1.91 20.02 19.13
N ASN A 30 1.27 20.58 20.16
CA ASN A 30 -0.10 20.25 20.54
C ASN A 30 -1.15 21.02 19.71
N LEU A 31 -0.74 22.04 18.96
CA LEU A 31 -1.66 22.79 18.10
C LEU A 31 -2.16 21.93 16.94
N SER A 32 -3.45 22.11 16.63
CA SER A 32 -4.05 21.55 15.41
C SER A 32 -3.49 22.27 14.17
N ARG A 33 -3.64 21.63 12.98
CA ARG A 33 -3.22 22.23 11.70
C ARG A 33 -3.86 23.60 11.44
N SER A 34 -5.14 23.74 11.74
CA SER A 34 -5.88 25.01 11.61
C SER A 34 -5.33 26.09 12.52
N GLU A 35 -5.07 25.77 13.80
CA GLU A 35 -4.48 26.74 14.74
C GLU A 35 -3.08 27.17 14.33
N VAL A 36 -2.26 26.26 13.81
CA VAL A 36 -0.93 26.60 13.26
C VAL A 36 -1.08 27.55 12.09
N GLN A 37 -1.99 27.26 11.15
CA GLN A 37 -2.22 28.09 9.97
C GLN A 37 -2.72 29.47 10.34
N GLU A 38 -3.67 29.57 11.28
CA GLU A 38 -4.19 30.87 11.76
C GLU A 38 -3.13 31.71 12.48
N LYS A 39 -2.32 31.07 13.34
CA LYS A 39 -1.31 31.78 14.14
C LYS A 39 -0.06 32.16 13.36
N THR A 40 0.34 31.35 12.36
CA THR A 40 1.65 31.49 11.72
C THR A 40 1.58 31.67 10.20
N GLY A 41 0.43 31.44 9.57
CA GLY A 41 0.27 31.43 8.12
C GLY A 41 0.89 30.19 7.43
N HIS A 42 1.38 29.22 8.20
CA HIS A 42 2.04 28.02 7.67
C HIS A 42 1.08 26.84 7.59
N VAL A 43 1.27 25.98 6.59
CA VAL A 43 0.51 24.75 6.41
C VAL A 43 1.35 23.56 6.83
N VAL A 44 0.96 22.87 7.89
CA VAL A 44 1.55 21.59 8.31
C VAL A 44 0.93 20.49 7.45
N ALA A 45 1.66 19.96 6.50
CA ALA A 45 1.19 18.91 5.62
C ALA A 45 1.47 17.50 6.17
N VAL A 46 2.60 17.32 6.84
CA VAL A 46 2.99 16.08 7.54
C VAL A 46 3.48 16.44 8.92
N LYS A 47 3.00 15.74 9.94
CA LYS A 47 3.26 16.02 11.35
C LYS A 47 3.68 14.75 12.06
N ASP A 48 4.96 14.68 12.44
CA ASP A 48 5.56 13.63 13.29
C ASP A 48 5.29 12.18 12.83
N VAL A 49 5.42 11.93 11.52
CA VAL A 49 5.09 10.63 10.93
C VAL A 49 6.27 9.69 11.00
N SER A 50 6.05 8.49 11.57
CA SER A 50 7.04 7.41 11.65
C SER A 50 6.42 6.08 11.22
N PHE A 51 7.11 5.34 10.35
CA PHE A 51 6.75 3.98 9.93
C PHE A 51 7.92 3.29 9.26
N SER A 52 7.82 1.97 9.09
CA SER A 52 8.77 1.19 8.30
C SER A 52 8.07 0.33 7.26
N VAL A 53 8.75 0.05 6.15
CA VAL A 53 8.29 -0.83 5.08
C VAL A 53 9.33 -1.92 4.87
N GLN A 54 8.91 -3.17 4.89
CA GLN A 54 9.81 -4.31 4.71
C GLN A 54 10.11 -4.53 3.23
N LYS A 55 11.20 -5.24 2.97
CA LYS A 55 11.56 -5.61 1.59
C LYS A 55 10.50 -6.54 0.99
N GLY A 56 10.00 -6.19 -0.22
CA GLY A 56 8.98 -6.95 -0.93
C GLY A 56 7.54 -6.68 -0.48
N GLU A 57 7.36 -5.86 0.55
CA GLU A 57 6.06 -5.48 1.11
C GLU A 57 5.35 -4.46 0.24
N THR A 58 4.02 -4.57 0.19
CA THR A 58 3.12 -3.51 -0.27
C THR A 58 2.57 -2.75 0.94
N PHE A 59 3.11 -1.56 1.19
CA PHE A 59 2.67 -0.66 2.25
C PHE A 59 1.73 0.39 1.70
N VAL A 60 0.52 0.45 2.23
CA VAL A 60 -0.51 1.40 1.78
C VAL A 60 -0.61 2.58 2.72
N VAL A 61 -0.58 3.79 2.18
CA VAL A 61 -0.88 5.04 2.88
C VAL A 61 -2.24 5.53 2.44
N MET A 62 -3.22 5.50 3.33
CA MET A 62 -4.58 5.94 3.01
C MET A 62 -5.08 7.08 3.90
N GLY A 63 -6.20 7.69 3.53
CA GLY A 63 -6.85 8.79 4.26
C GLY A 63 -7.60 9.72 3.31
N LEU A 64 -8.40 10.64 3.84
CA LEU A 64 -9.17 11.59 3.04
C LEU A 64 -8.30 12.54 2.22
N SER A 65 -8.90 13.24 1.26
CA SER A 65 -8.21 14.29 0.51
C SER A 65 -7.66 15.35 1.47
N GLY A 66 -6.43 15.81 1.23
CA GLY A 66 -5.78 16.80 2.09
C GLY A 66 -5.15 16.23 3.38
N SER A 67 -5.22 14.93 3.67
CA SER A 67 -4.58 14.34 4.88
C SER A 67 -3.05 14.34 4.87
N GLY A 68 -2.40 14.64 3.73
CA GLY A 68 -0.94 14.73 3.62
C GLY A 68 -0.24 13.59 2.90
N LYS A 69 -0.96 12.56 2.43
CA LYS A 69 -0.44 11.33 1.79
C LYS A 69 0.57 11.60 0.66
N SER A 70 0.16 12.34 -0.36
CA SER A 70 1.04 12.63 -1.51
C SER A 70 2.26 13.46 -1.10
N THR A 71 2.12 14.33 -0.09
CA THR A 71 3.26 15.06 0.46
C THR A 71 4.23 14.13 1.17
N LEU A 72 3.71 13.23 2.02
CA LEU A 72 4.53 12.23 2.73
C LEU A 72 5.32 11.38 1.74
N VAL A 73 4.65 10.80 0.75
CA VAL A 73 5.30 9.92 -0.23
C VAL A 73 6.33 10.66 -1.10
N ARG A 74 6.08 11.92 -1.43
CA ARG A 74 7.09 12.74 -2.10
C ARG A 74 8.27 13.11 -1.20
N CYS A 75 8.10 13.11 0.12
CA CYS A 75 9.22 13.21 1.05
C CYS A 75 10.09 11.94 1.06
N LEU A 76 9.52 10.73 0.86
CA LEU A 76 10.30 9.48 0.80
C LEU A 76 11.35 9.50 -0.31
N SER A 77 10.97 10.03 -1.47
CA SER A 77 11.87 10.19 -2.61
C SER A 77 12.61 11.54 -2.61
N ARG A 78 12.37 12.36 -1.56
CA ARG A 78 12.88 13.72 -1.43
C ARG A 78 12.57 14.61 -2.64
N LEU A 79 11.48 14.30 -3.39
CA LEU A 79 10.90 15.23 -4.37
C LEU A 79 10.38 16.49 -3.68
N ILE A 80 9.93 16.34 -2.44
CA ILE A 80 9.67 17.42 -1.50
C ILE A 80 10.65 17.23 -0.33
N GLU A 81 11.43 18.27 -0.03
CA GLU A 81 12.34 18.26 1.11
C GLU A 81 11.53 18.22 2.40
N PRO A 82 11.71 17.22 3.30
CA PRO A 82 11.10 17.26 4.62
C PRO A 82 11.65 18.44 5.43
N THR A 83 10.81 19.05 6.27
CA THR A 83 11.24 20.14 7.15
C THR A 83 12.08 19.62 8.30
N ALA A 84 11.74 18.42 8.82
CA ALA A 84 12.51 17.67 9.82
C ALA A 84 12.22 16.18 9.70
N GLY A 85 12.99 15.38 10.45
CA GLY A 85 12.92 13.92 10.45
C GLY A 85 13.90 13.28 9.50
N GLU A 86 13.88 11.96 9.43
CA GLU A 86 14.84 11.14 8.69
C GLU A 86 14.11 10.11 7.82
N VAL A 87 14.57 9.93 6.59
CA VAL A 87 14.15 8.84 5.69
C VAL A 87 15.36 8.00 5.35
N LYS A 88 15.33 6.72 5.73
CA LYS A 88 16.36 5.73 5.36
C LYS A 88 15.82 4.76 4.33
N ILE A 89 16.66 4.46 3.33
CA ILE A 89 16.45 3.39 2.35
C ILE A 89 17.68 2.49 2.40
N ASP A 90 17.50 1.21 2.74
CA ASP A 90 18.59 0.26 3.02
C ASP A 90 19.65 0.85 3.98
N ASN A 91 19.19 1.44 5.09
CA ASN A 91 20.02 2.11 6.10
C ASN A 91 20.77 3.37 5.62
N GLN A 92 20.58 3.83 4.39
CA GLN A 92 21.16 5.07 3.88
C GLN A 92 20.19 6.23 4.07
N ASP A 93 20.60 7.28 4.75
CA ASP A 93 19.79 8.47 5.01
C ASP A 93 19.61 9.32 3.74
N VAL A 94 18.43 9.24 3.14
CA VAL A 94 18.05 9.98 1.93
C VAL A 94 18.01 11.49 2.18
N THR A 95 17.70 11.91 3.41
CA THR A 95 17.58 13.35 3.75
C THR A 95 18.95 14.07 3.75
N GLN A 96 20.03 13.31 3.93
CA GLN A 96 21.41 13.83 3.94
C GLN A 96 22.18 13.56 2.64
N MET A 97 21.59 12.82 1.67
CA MET A 97 22.26 12.51 0.41
C MET A 97 22.64 13.76 -0.38
N SER A 98 23.78 13.73 -1.04
CA SER A 98 24.13 14.71 -2.05
C SER A 98 23.14 14.68 -3.23
N ASN A 99 23.05 15.77 -4.00
CA ASN A 99 22.19 15.81 -5.20
C ASN A 99 22.57 14.72 -6.23
N LYS A 100 23.84 14.33 -6.30
CA LYS A 100 24.32 13.25 -7.17
C LYS A 100 23.77 11.90 -6.70
N ASP A 101 23.96 11.57 -5.43
CA ASP A 101 23.54 10.29 -4.85
C ASP A 101 21.99 10.17 -4.88
N LEU A 102 21.29 11.28 -4.62
CA LEU A 102 19.83 11.34 -4.71
C LEU A 102 19.34 11.13 -6.15
N THR A 103 20.04 11.68 -7.14
CA THR A 103 19.73 11.45 -8.55
C THR A 103 19.96 9.98 -8.92
N ASP A 104 21.03 9.37 -8.44
CA ASP A 104 21.33 7.97 -8.67
C ASP A 104 20.31 7.04 -7.98
N LEU A 105 19.89 7.35 -6.76
CA LEU A 105 18.81 6.64 -6.05
C LEU A 105 17.52 6.66 -6.88
N ARG A 106 17.05 7.85 -7.28
CA ARG A 106 15.82 8.02 -8.06
C ARG A 106 15.90 7.37 -9.44
N ARG A 107 17.07 7.43 -10.09
CA ARG A 107 17.28 6.87 -11.42
C ARG A 107 17.33 5.34 -11.40
N ASN A 108 17.95 4.75 -10.38
CA ASN A 108 18.31 3.33 -10.41
C ASN A 108 17.49 2.45 -9.45
N ARG A 109 16.95 3.01 -8.37
CA ARG A 109 16.36 2.21 -7.29
C ARG A 109 14.89 2.50 -7.03
N MET A 110 14.38 3.64 -7.50
CA MET A 110 12.99 4.05 -7.27
C MET A 110 12.30 4.39 -8.59
N SER A 111 11.02 4.06 -8.68
CA SER A 111 10.14 4.54 -9.75
C SER A 111 8.81 4.98 -9.17
N MET A 112 8.16 5.93 -9.85
CA MET A 112 6.87 6.47 -9.42
C MET A 112 5.84 6.40 -10.54
N VAL A 113 4.66 5.91 -10.20
CA VAL A 113 3.45 5.92 -11.05
C VAL A 113 2.53 7.00 -10.52
N PHE A 114 2.18 7.95 -11.37
CA PHE A 114 1.44 9.16 -11.01
C PHE A 114 -0.06 9.00 -11.28
N GLN A 115 -0.87 9.76 -10.59
CA GLN A 115 -2.33 9.83 -10.70
C GLN A 115 -2.80 10.16 -12.14
N HIS A 116 -2.13 11.06 -12.84
CA HIS A 116 -2.44 11.49 -14.21
C HIS A 116 -1.50 10.89 -15.25
N PHE A 117 -1.15 9.60 -15.09
CA PHE A 117 -0.30 8.80 -15.99
C PHE A 117 1.08 9.38 -16.28
N GLY A 118 1.24 10.70 -16.38
CA GLY A 118 2.49 11.43 -16.64
C GLY A 118 3.19 11.01 -17.94
N LEU A 119 2.42 10.57 -18.95
CA LEU A 119 2.97 10.16 -20.23
C LEU A 119 3.37 11.35 -21.09
N PHE A 120 4.42 11.18 -21.89
CA PHE A 120 4.83 12.14 -22.90
C PHE A 120 3.92 12.05 -24.12
N PRO A 121 3.06 13.05 -24.40
CA PRO A 121 2.04 12.94 -25.45
C PRO A 121 2.63 12.91 -26.87
N HIS A 122 3.85 13.40 -27.04
CA HIS A 122 4.59 13.43 -28.32
C HIS A 122 5.49 12.22 -28.54
N ARG A 123 5.55 11.27 -27.59
CA ARG A 123 6.30 10.01 -27.68
C ARG A 123 5.35 8.83 -27.86
N ARG A 124 5.78 7.84 -28.62
CA ARG A 124 5.05 6.57 -28.76
C ARG A 124 5.06 5.80 -27.44
N VAL A 125 4.18 4.81 -27.34
CA VAL A 125 4.09 3.92 -26.16
C VAL A 125 5.44 3.31 -25.81
N ILE A 126 6.10 2.67 -26.79
CA ILE A 126 7.42 2.06 -26.58
C ILE A 126 8.48 3.04 -26.09
N GLU A 127 8.43 4.29 -26.58
CA GLU A 127 9.37 5.35 -26.19
C GLU A 127 9.04 5.90 -24.78
N ASN A 128 7.76 5.93 -24.40
CA ASN A 128 7.35 6.26 -23.04
C ASN A 128 7.87 5.22 -22.05
N ILE A 129 7.71 3.93 -22.35
CA ILE A 129 8.19 2.83 -21.52
C ILE A 129 9.72 2.88 -21.39
N GLY A 130 10.42 3.06 -22.51
CA GLY A 130 11.89 3.09 -22.56
C GLY A 130 12.54 4.38 -22.01
N TYR A 131 11.77 5.39 -21.62
CA TYR A 131 12.31 6.70 -21.25
C TYR A 131 13.30 6.64 -20.08
N GLY A 132 12.98 5.89 -19.03
CA GLY A 132 13.88 5.75 -17.88
C GLY A 132 15.22 5.08 -18.26
N LEU A 133 15.18 4.10 -19.15
CA LEU A 133 16.38 3.45 -19.69
C LEU A 133 17.19 4.40 -20.60
N GLU A 134 16.51 5.31 -21.33
CA GLU A 134 17.15 6.37 -22.10
C GLU A 134 17.97 7.31 -21.20
N ILE A 135 17.38 7.76 -20.09
CA ILE A 135 18.06 8.59 -19.08
C ILE A 135 19.25 7.88 -18.43
N ARG A 136 19.19 6.54 -18.32
CA ARG A 136 20.32 5.72 -17.85
C ARG A 136 21.42 5.54 -18.91
N GLY A 137 21.23 6.00 -20.16
CA GLY A 137 22.18 5.84 -21.24
C GLY A 137 22.22 4.44 -21.85
N VAL A 138 21.18 3.62 -21.65
CA VAL A 138 21.07 2.28 -22.25
C VAL A 138 20.99 2.40 -23.77
N LYS A 139 21.75 1.55 -24.49
CA LYS A 139 21.78 1.53 -25.96
C LYS A 139 20.37 1.33 -26.52
N LYS A 140 20.09 1.97 -27.66
CA LYS A 140 18.73 1.98 -28.27
C LYS A 140 18.17 0.58 -28.48
N LYS A 141 18.97 -0.38 -28.94
CA LYS A 141 18.53 -1.76 -29.16
C LYS A 141 18.08 -2.41 -27.86
N ASP A 142 18.95 -2.44 -26.86
CA ASP A 142 18.69 -3.09 -25.56
C ASP A 142 17.50 -2.42 -24.84
N ARG A 143 17.36 -1.09 -25.01
CA ARG A 143 16.22 -0.33 -24.49
C ARG A 143 14.90 -0.73 -25.14
N LEU A 144 14.89 -0.90 -26.47
CA LEU A 144 13.68 -1.32 -27.20
C LEU A 144 13.28 -2.75 -26.83
N ASP A 145 14.26 -3.66 -26.76
CA ASP A 145 14.03 -5.05 -26.36
C ASP A 145 13.40 -5.12 -24.96
N LYS A 146 13.99 -4.41 -23.98
CA LYS A 146 13.45 -4.36 -22.62
C LYS A 146 12.09 -3.67 -22.54
N SER A 147 11.88 -2.61 -23.33
CA SER A 147 10.59 -1.92 -23.37
C SER A 147 9.48 -2.81 -23.94
N MET A 148 9.80 -3.62 -24.97
CA MET A 148 8.87 -4.58 -25.56
C MET A 148 8.52 -5.69 -24.57
N GLU A 149 9.52 -6.25 -23.86
CA GLU A 149 9.29 -7.22 -22.80
C GLU A 149 8.32 -6.69 -21.75
N THR A 150 8.53 -5.45 -21.30
CA THR A 150 7.70 -4.84 -20.27
C THR A 150 6.31 -4.46 -20.79
N LEU A 151 6.20 -4.06 -22.05
CA LEU A 151 4.93 -3.80 -22.72
C LEU A 151 4.06 -5.06 -22.75
N ASN A 152 4.66 -6.21 -23.07
CA ASN A 152 3.98 -7.50 -23.09
C ASN A 152 3.57 -7.93 -21.67
N LEU A 153 4.42 -7.67 -20.66
CA LEU A 153 4.12 -7.95 -19.26
C LEU A 153 2.83 -7.28 -18.77
N VAL A 154 2.53 -6.08 -19.28
CA VAL A 154 1.31 -5.33 -18.93
C VAL A 154 0.18 -5.51 -19.95
N GLY A 155 0.25 -6.51 -20.81
CA GLY A 155 -0.82 -6.88 -21.75
C GLY A 155 -1.14 -5.81 -22.81
N LEU A 156 -0.10 -5.15 -23.35
CA LEU A 156 -0.23 -4.12 -24.38
C LEU A 156 0.40 -4.52 -25.74
N GLU A 157 0.45 -5.84 -26.04
CA GLU A 157 0.97 -6.34 -27.32
C GLU A 157 0.29 -5.64 -28.51
N GLY A 158 1.11 -5.19 -29.45
CA GLY A 158 0.65 -4.51 -30.68
C GLY A 158 0.40 -3.00 -30.53
N TRP A 159 0.53 -2.44 -29.32
CA TRP A 159 0.31 -1.01 -29.06
C TRP A 159 1.60 -0.18 -29.00
N ASP A 160 2.74 -0.77 -29.26
CA ASP A 160 4.07 -0.16 -29.14
C ASP A 160 4.26 1.12 -29.97
N GLN A 161 3.67 1.17 -31.19
CA GLN A 161 3.81 2.30 -32.13
C GLN A 161 2.75 3.40 -31.94
N HIS A 162 1.75 3.20 -31.07
CA HIS A 162 0.67 4.15 -30.81
C HIS A 162 1.13 5.30 -29.90
N TYR A 163 0.38 6.40 -29.94
CA TYR A 163 0.58 7.55 -29.05
C TYR A 163 -0.41 7.51 -27.87
N PRO A 164 -0.10 8.14 -26.72
CA PRO A 164 -0.99 8.13 -25.55
C PRO A 164 -2.44 8.55 -25.84
N ARG A 165 -2.66 9.50 -26.73
CA ARG A 165 -3.99 9.98 -27.14
C ARG A 165 -4.87 8.93 -27.84
N GLU A 166 -4.27 7.85 -28.33
CA GLU A 166 -4.93 6.75 -29.04
C GLU A 166 -5.34 5.62 -28.09
N LEU A 167 -5.00 5.75 -26.78
CA LEU A 167 -5.21 4.76 -25.74
C LEU A 167 -6.36 5.15 -24.81
N SER A 168 -7.09 4.15 -24.30
CA SER A 168 -8.01 4.34 -23.16
C SER A 168 -7.26 4.71 -21.89
N GLY A 169 -7.96 5.24 -20.86
CA GLY A 169 -7.36 5.59 -19.58
C GLY A 169 -6.66 4.40 -18.91
N GLY A 170 -7.28 3.21 -18.93
CA GLY A 170 -6.67 1.99 -18.41
C GLY A 170 -5.39 1.59 -19.17
N MET A 171 -5.39 1.70 -20.49
CA MET A 171 -4.17 1.45 -21.30
C MET A 171 -3.07 2.48 -20.99
N GLN A 172 -3.41 3.76 -20.81
CA GLN A 172 -2.43 4.78 -20.42
C GLN A 172 -1.83 4.46 -19.05
N GLN A 173 -2.64 3.96 -18.11
CA GLN A 173 -2.16 3.51 -16.80
C GLN A 173 -1.19 2.33 -16.93
N ARG A 174 -1.51 1.34 -17.76
CA ARG A 174 -0.60 0.22 -18.08
C ARG A 174 0.74 0.70 -18.66
N VAL A 175 0.73 1.69 -19.56
CA VAL A 175 1.96 2.31 -20.07
C VAL A 175 2.76 2.99 -18.95
N GLY A 176 2.09 3.69 -18.03
CA GLY A 176 2.72 4.30 -16.86
C GLY A 176 3.37 3.27 -15.94
N LEU A 177 2.69 2.14 -15.70
CA LEU A 177 3.20 1.00 -14.93
C LEU A 177 4.39 0.34 -15.66
N ALA A 178 4.27 0.06 -16.95
CA ALA A 178 5.35 -0.50 -17.75
C ALA A 178 6.60 0.39 -17.74
N ARG A 179 6.44 1.71 -17.87
CA ARG A 179 7.55 2.67 -17.76
C ARG A 179 8.24 2.59 -16.40
N ALA A 180 7.48 2.43 -15.32
CA ALA A 180 8.02 2.30 -13.98
C ALA A 180 8.76 0.97 -13.79
N LEU A 181 8.27 -0.12 -14.37
CA LEU A 181 8.86 -1.46 -14.29
C LEU A 181 10.07 -1.64 -15.21
N ALA A 182 10.10 -1.00 -16.38
CA ALA A 182 11.15 -1.18 -17.39
C ALA A 182 12.57 -0.90 -16.86
N VAL A 183 12.68 0.00 -15.91
CA VAL A 183 13.95 0.33 -15.26
C VAL A 183 14.35 -0.65 -14.13
N ASP A 184 13.54 -1.68 -13.88
CA ASP A 184 13.75 -2.68 -12.83
C ASP A 184 14.08 -2.05 -11.46
N PRO A 185 13.21 -1.21 -10.89
CA PRO A 185 13.46 -0.56 -9.63
C PRO A 185 13.33 -1.53 -8.45
N GLU A 186 13.94 -1.20 -7.31
CA GLU A 186 13.75 -1.91 -6.06
C GLU A 186 12.49 -1.46 -5.32
N ILE A 187 12.10 -0.19 -5.51
CA ILE A 187 10.97 0.46 -4.85
C ILE A 187 10.06 1.08 -5.91
N LEU A 188 8.77 0.75 -5.84
CA LEU A 188 7.70 1.33 -6.64
C LEU A 188 6.81 2.21 -5.76
N ILE A 189 6.57 3.42 -6.19
CA ILE A 189 5.68 4.37 -5.52
C ILE A 189 4.48 4.63 -6.41
N PHE A 190 3.27 4.50 -5.86
CA PHE A 190 2.00 4.73 -6.54
C PHE A 190 1.25 5.88 -5.87
N ASP A 191 1.04 6.99 -6.57
CA ASP A 191 0.29 8.16 -6.07
C ASP A 191 -1.13 8.14 -6.67
N GLU A 192 -2.08 7.53 -6.00
CA GLU A 192 -3.49 7.34 -6.40
C GLU A 192 -3.65 6.82 -7.84
N PRO A 193 -3.04 5.69 -8.21
CA PRO A 193 -2.90 5.29 -9.61
C PRO A 193 -4.25 4.95 -10.28
N PHE A 194 -5.28 4.64 -9.53
CA PHE A 194 -6.57 4.17 -10.07
C PHE A 194 -7.69 5.20 -9.95
N SER A 195 -7.44 6.38 -9.37
CA SER A 195 -8.47 7.39 -9.09
C SER A 195 -9.18 7.94 -10.35
N ALA A 196 -8.47 7.96 -11.48
CA ALA A 196 -8.98 8.45 -12.78
C ALA A 196 -9.67 7.37 -13.63
N LEU A 197 -9.79 6.13 -13.13
CA LEU A 197 -10.35 4.99 -13.87
C LEU A 197 -11.80 4.73 -13.45
N ASP A 198 -12.60 4.25 -14.42
CA ASP A 198 -13.94 3.75 -14.13
C ASP A 198 -13.90 2.47 -13.25
N PRO A 199 -14.98 2.12 -12.54
CA PRO A 199 -14.96 1.04 -11.55
C PRO A 199 -14.59 -0.34 -12.10
N LEU A 200 -14.93 -0.64 -13.36
CA LEU A 200 -14.64 -1.94 -13.96
C LEU A 200 -13.15 -2.06 -14.28
N ILE A 201 -12.62 -1.10 -15.02
CA ILE A 201 -11.21 -1.03 -15.39
C ILE A 201 -10.32 -0.94 -14.14
N ARG A 202 -10.76 -0.21 -13.10
CA ARG A 202 -10.08 -0.12 -11.83
C ARG A 202 -9.87 -1.51 -11.19
N ARG A 203 -10.91 -2.35 -11.14
CA ARG A 203 -10.82 -3.71 -10.60
C ARG A 203 -9.84 -4.58 -11.40
N GLU A 204 -9.93 -4.53 -12.72
CA GLU A 204 -9.01 -5.27 -13.60
C GLU A 204 -7.56 -4.85 -13.37
N MET A 205 -7.29 -3.55 -13.29
CA MET A 205 -5.95 -3.01 -13.05
C MET A 205 -5.40 -3.37 -11.67
N GLN A 206 -6.24 -3.44 -10.63
CA GLN A 206 -5.85 -3.90 -9.31
C GLN A 206 -5.45 -5.37 -9.33
N ASP A 207 -6.26 -6.25 -9.96
CA ASP A 207 -5.98 -7.68 -10.06
C ASP A 207 -4.68 -7.93 -10.84
N GLU A 208 -4.47 -7.18 -11.90
CA GLU A 208 -3.25 -7.22 -12.68
C GLU A 208 -2.02 -6.77 -11.88
N LEU A 209 -2.10 -5.65 -11.16
CA LEU A 209 -1.01 -5.16 -10.31
C LEU A 209 -0.64 -6.17 -9.22
N ILE A 210 -1.64 -6.82 -8.59
CA ILE A 210 -1.40 -7.90 -7.62
C ILE A 210 -0.68 -9.08 -8.28
N SER A 211 -1.09 -9.46 -9.49
CA SER A 211 -0.46 -10.53 -10.24
C SER A 211 0.99 -10.20 -10.58
N ILE A 212 1.24 -8.98 -11.05
CA ILE A 212 2.60 -8.49 -11.34
C ILE A 212 3.43 -8.47 -10.07
N GLN A 213 2.90 -7.98 -8.93
CA GLN A 213 3.62 -7.92 -7.66
C GLN A 213 4.08 -9.31 -7.19
N LYS A 214 3.22 -10.33 -7.33
CA LYS A 214 3.59 -11.73 -7.02
C LYS A 214 4.77 -12.23 -7.84
N MET A 215 4.89 -11.77 -9.10
CA MET A 215 5.99 -12.16 -9.99
C MET A 215 7.27 -11.38 -9.71
N VAL A 216 7.16 -10.05 -9.50
CA VAL A 216 8.35 -9.17 -9.42
C VAL A 216 8.83 -8.95 -7.98
N GLN A 217 7.99 -9.15 -6.96
CA GLN A 217 8.29 -9.03 -5.53
C GLN A 217 9.02 -7.74 -5.14
N LYS A 218 8.57 -6.61 -5.72
CA LYS A 218 9.15 -5.29 -5.42
C LYS A 218 8.57 -4.72 -4.14
N THR A 219 9.33 -3.87 -3.44
CA THR A 219 8.78 -3.08 -2.35
C THR A 219 7.89 -1.98 -2.93
N MET A 220 6.65 -1.89 -2.45
CA MET A 220 5.67 -0.94 -2.96
C MET A 220 5.19 0.00 -1.86
N VAL A 221 5.11 1.30 -2.15
CA VAL A 221 4.37 2.28 -1.35
C VAL A 221 3.22 2.79 -2.19
N PHE A 222 2.01 2.53 -1.73
CA PHE A 222 0.78 2.77 -2.48
C PHE A 222 -0.11 3.78 -1.77
N ILE A 223 -0.49 4.86 -2.45
CA ILE A 223 -1.43 5.86 -1.92
C ILE A 223 -2.82 5.62 -2.50
N THR A 224 -3.81 5.63 -1.64
CA THR A 224 -5.22 5.63 -2.03
C THR A 224 -6.08 6.38 -1.01
N HIS A 225 -7.28 6.77 -1.40
CA HIS A 225 -8.36 7.20 -0.51
C HIS A 225 -9.47 6.15 -0.40
N ASP A 226 -9.36 5.04 -1.14
CA ASP A 226 -10.33 3.94 -1.15
C ASP A 226 -9.86 2.80 -0.23
N PHE A 227 -10.62 2.53 0.83
CA PHE A 227 -10.28 1.50 1.80
C PHE A 227 -10.33 0.09 1.22
N SER A 228 -11.22 -0.15 0.24
CA SER A 228 -11.30 -1.45 -0.44
C SER A 228 -10.02 -1.72 -1.24
N GLU A 229 -9.45 -0.69 -1.87
CA GLU A 229 -8.13 -0.78 -2.52
C GLU A 229 -7.04 -1.09 -1.50
N ALA A 230 -7.04 -0.38 -0.36
CA ALA A 230 -6.05 -0.57 0.68
C ALA A 230 -6.04 -2.01 1.21
N ILE A 231 -7.23 -2.57 1.49
CA ILE A 231 -7.39 -3.98 1.94
C ILE A 231 -6.92 -4.96 0.88
N LYS A 232 -7.25 -4.70 -0.40
CA LYS A 232 -6.96 -5.62 -1.50
C LYS A 232 -5.47 -5.67 -1.84
N MET A 233 -4.78 -4.54 -1.70
CA MET A 233 -3.40 -4.35 -2.16
C MET A 233 -2.36 -4.47 -1.04
N GLY A 234 -2.70 -4.06 0.19
CA GLY A 234 -1.74 -3.82 1.25
C GLY A 234 -1.45 -5.04 2.13
N ASP A 235 -0.17 -5.25 2.42
CA ASP A 235 0.25 -6.10 3.52
C ASP A 235 0.09 -5.34 4.85
N HIS A 236 0.46 -4.04 4.87
CA HIS A 236 0.17 -3.10 5.95
C HIS A 236 -0.47 -1.83 5.39
N ILE A 237 -1.31 -1.20 6.22
CA ILE A 237 -2.00 0.05 5.92
C ILE A 237 -1.70 1.07 7.00
N ALA A 238 -1.28 2.27 6.60
CA ALA A 238 -1.19 3.44 7.46
C ALA A 238 -2.36 4.39 7.14
N ILE A 239 -3.20 4.67 8.12
CA ILE A 239 -4.32 5.61 7.97
C ILE A 239 -3.89 6.98 8.43
N MET A 240 -3.91 7.96 7.51
CA MET A 240 -3.52 9.35 7.77
C MET A 240 -4.72 10.26 7.97
N LYS A 241 -4.64 11.08 9.01
CA LYS A 241 -5.57 12.17 9.30
C LYS A 241 -4.77 13.42 9.68
N ASP A 242 -5.11 14.56 9.10
CA ASP A 242 -4.53 15.87 9.46
C ASP A 242 -2.99 15.92 9.52
N GLY A 243 -2.33 15.17 8.65
CA GLY A 243 -0.87 15.10 8.56
C GLY A 243 -0.22 14.09 9.48
N GLU A 244 -0.96 13.44 10.35
CA GLU A 244 -0.51 12.41 11.30
C GLU A 244 -0.96 11.02 10.86
N ILE A 245 -0.30 9.98 11.36
CA ILE A 245 -0.80 8.61 11.24
C ILE A 245 -1.67 8.30 12.46
N SER A 246 -2.96 7.97 12.22
CA SER A 246 -3.88 7.52 13.26
C SER A 246 -3.64 6.07 13.63
N GLN A 247 -3.43 5.20 12.65
CA GLN A 247 -3.19 3.77 12.87
C GLN A 247 -2.32 3.18 11.77
N VAL A 248 -1.47 2.22 12.15
CA VAL A 248 -0.76 1.31 11.23
C VAL A 248 -1.06 -0.12 11.65
N GLY A 249 -1.33 -0.99 10.69
CA GLY A 249 -1.55 -2.41 10.93
C GLY A 249 -1.84 -3.18 9.64
N THR A 250 -1.98 -4.49 9.76
CA THR A 250 -2.51 -5.30 8.67
C THR A 250 -3.97 -4.93 8.38
N PRO A 251 -4.50 -5.19 7.18
CA PRO A 251 -5.92 -4.99 6.88
C PRO A 251 -6.85 -5.59 7.95
N GLU A 252 -6.52 -6.78 8.42
CA GLU A 252 -7.26 -7.50 9.44
C GLU A 252 -7.23 -6.79 10.80
N GLU A 253 -6.07 -6.31 11.23
CA GLU A 253 -5.93 -5.60 12.51
C GLU A 253 -6.73 -4.30 12.52
N ILE A 254 -6.71 -3.56 11.42
CA ILE A 254 -7.46 -2.30 11.29
C ILE A 254 -8.97 -2.54 11.33
N VAL A 255 -9.46 -3.57 10.62
CA VAL A 255 -10.89 -3.92 10.59
C VAL A 255 -11.35 -4.49 11.93
N ALA A 256 -10.52 -5.30 12.59
CA ALA A 256 -10.87 -5.92 13.87
C ALA A 256 -10.81 -4.94 15.04
N ASN A 257 -9.84 -4.02 15.06
CA ASN A 257 -9.53 -3.16 16.19
C ASN A 257 -9.24 -1.72 15.73
N PRO A 258 -10.24 -0.97 15.23
CA PRO A 258 -10.06 0.43 14.88
C PRO A 258 -9.73 1.26 16.11
N VAL A 259 -8.68 2.09 16.05
CA VAL A 259 -8.15 2.84 17.21
C VAL A 259 -9.05 4.01 17.61
N ASP A 260 -9.76 4.60 16.67
CA ASP A 260 -10.65 5.75 16.89
C ASP A 260 -11.87 5.70 15.96
N GLN A 261 -12.78 6.68 16.12
CA GLN A 261 -13.98 6.78 15.29
C GLN A 261 -13.64 7.05 13.83
N TYR A 262 -12.59 7.82 13.54
CA TYR A 262 -12.17 8.11 12.16
C TYR A 262 -11.75 6.84 11.41
N VAL A 263 -10.97 5.97 12.04
CA VAL A 263 -10.59 4.67 11.46
C VAL A 263 -11.83 3.77 11.33
N LYS A 264 -12.72 3.77 12.33
CA LYS A 264 -13.96 3.00 12.32
C LYS A 264 -14.85 3.38 11.13
N ASP A 265 -14.99 4.67 10.82
CA ASP A 265 -15.79 5.16 9.71
C ASP A 265 -15.33 4.59 8.35
N PHE A 266 -14.02 4.35 8.16
CA PHE A 266 -13.51 3.66 6.96
C PHE A 266 -13.83 2.16 6.93
N THR A 267 -13.93 1.52 8.10
CA THR A 267 -14.15 0.07 8.21
C THR A 267 -15.62 -0.33 8.21
N GLU A 268 -16.54 0.62 8.34
CA GLU A 268 -17.97 0.36 8.53
C GLU A 268 -18.61 -0.34 7.33
N ASP A 269 -18.26 0.10 6.11
CA ASP A 269 -18.82 -0.47 4.87
C ASP A 269 -18.07 -1.72 4.37
N VAL A 270 -17.06 -2.19 5.10
CA VAL A 270 -16.26 -3.34 4.68
C VAL A 270 -16.91 -4.64 5.12
N PRO A 271 -17.17 -5.57 4.21
CA PRO A 271 -17.62 -6.91 4.58
C PRO A 271 -16.54 -7.63 5.41
N LYS A 272 -16.68 -7.62 6.73
CA LYS A 272 -15.67 -8.15 7.67
C LYS A 272 -15.28 -9.59 7.38
N TYR A 273 -16.24 -10.43 6.95
CA TYR A 273 -15.98 -11.82 6.58
C TYR A 273 -14.95 -12.01 5.45
N LYS A 274 -14.76 -10.99 4.59
CA LYS A 274 -13.73 -11.03 3.52
C LYS A 274 -12.33 -10.71 4.02
N VAL A 275 -12.22 -10.06 5.17
CA VAL A 275 -10.95 -9.56 5.70
C VAL A 275 -10.48 -10.40 6.88
N LEU A 276 -11.41 -10.77 7.77
CA LEU A 276 -11.08 -11.48 9.00
C LEU A 276 -10.79 -12.96 8.75
N SER A 277 -9.84 -13.49 9.51
CA SER A 277 -9.47 -14.90 9.54
C SER A 277 -10.22 -15.65 10.62
N ALA A 278 -10.20 -16.99 10.51
CA ALA A 278 -10.77 -17.87 11.50
C ALA A 278 -10.20 -17.64 12.91
N GLY A 279 -8.90 -17.40 13.01
CA GLY A 279 -8.24 -17.15 14.29
C GLY A 279 -8.70 -15.89 15.01
N LYS A 280 -9.07 -14.84 14.26
CA LYS A 280 -9.60 -13.57 14.83
C LYS A 280 -11.06 -13.68 15.22
N CYS A 281 -11.84 -14.50 14.50
CA CYS A 281 -13.27 -14.68 14.76
C CYS A 281 -13.57 -15.81 15.75
N ALA A 282 -12.64 -16.76 15.91
CA ALA A 282 -12.83 -17.93 16.79
C ALA A 282 -13.15 -17.52 18.23
N ARG A 283 -14.10 -18.26 18.83
CA ARG A 283 -14.34 -18.19 20.26
C ARG A 283 -13.18 -18.87 20.98
N LYS A 284 -12.50 -18.15 21.86
CA LYS A 284 -11.32 -18.66 22.58
C LYS A 284 -11.63 -19.78 23.57
N GLU A 285 -12.85 -19.77 24.14
CA GLU A 285 -13.32 -20.81 25.03
C GLU A 285 -13.92 -21.96 24.19
N CYS A 286 -13.18 -23.06 24.05
CA CYS A 286 -13.65 -24.26 23.37
C CYS A 286 -14.55 -25.09 24.30
N CYS A 287 -15.67 -25.58 23.79
CA CYS A 287 -16.48 -26.57 24.50
C CYS A 287 -15.75 -27.94 24.56
N GLU A 288 -16.23 -28.83 25.45
CA GLU A 288 -15.65 -30.16 25.60
C GLU A 288 -15.70 -30.98 24.31
N ASP A 289 -16.79 -30.86 23.55
CA ASP A 289 -16.94 -31.55 22.25
C ASP A 289 -15.84 -31.15 21.27
N THR A 290 -15.52 -29.84 21.18
CA THR A 290 -14.47 -29.31 20.28
C THR A 290 -13.09 -29.81 20.70
N ARG A 291 -12.82 -29.87 22.01
CA ARG A 291 -11.54 -30.41 22.54
C ARG A 291 -11.41 -31.90 22.24
N THR A 292 -12.52 -32.65 22.37
CA THR A 292 -12.57 -34.08 22.04
C THR A 292 -12.34 -34.31 20.55
N LEU A 293 -12.98 -33.52 19.68
CA LEU A 293 -12.78 -33.59 18.24
C LEU A 293 -11.32 -33.32 17.87
N PHE A 294 -10.70 -32.31 18.47
CA PHE A 294 -9.27 -32.00 18.28
C PHE A 294 -8.39 -33.20 18.71
N ALA A 295 -8.62 -33.74 19.91
CA ALA A 295 -7.85 -34.87 20.42
C ALA A 295 -7.98 -36.13 19.57
N GLN A 296 -9.13 -36.34 18.89
CA GLN A 296 -9.39 -37.42 17.96
C GLN A 296 -8.82 -37.22 16.55
N GLY A 297 -8.14 -36.10 16.30
CA GLY A 297 -7.57 -35.77 14.98
C GLY A 297 -8.63 -35.43 13.93
N SER A 298 -9.77 -34.87 14.34
CA SER A 298 -10.81 -34.42 13.42
C SER A 298 -10.31 -33.23 12.59
N GLU A 299 -11.04 -32.92 11.51
CA GLU A 299 -10.75 -31.77 10.63
C GLU A 299 -10.69 -30.47 11.42
N CYS A 300 -9.54 -29.78 11.38
CA CYS A 300 -9.29 -28.50 12.04
C CYS A 300 -9.16 -27.39 11.01
N ILE A 301 -9.61 -26.19 11.38
CA ILE A 301 -9.46 -24.99 10.58
C ILE A 301 -8.21 -24.24 11.06
N LYS A 302 -7.32 -23.89 10.14
CA LYS A 302 -6.15 -23.07 10.48
C LYS A 302 -6.53 -21.63 10.77
N SER A 303 -5.82 -20.98 11.67
CA SER A 303 -6.09 -19.61 12.12
C SER A 303 -6.00 -18.54 11.02
N ASP A 304 -5.20 -18.78 10.00
CA ASP A 304 -4.96 -17.87 8.88
C ASP A 304 -5.99 -17.97 7.73
N VAL A 305 -6.89 -18.98 7.79
CA VAL A 305 -7.94 -19.17 6.77
C VAL A 305 -8.97 -18.04 6.88
N LYS A 306 -9.28 -17.39 5.75
CA LYS A 306 -10.29 -16.31 5.71
C LYS A 306 -11.70 -16.86 5.87
N ILE A 307 -12.56 -16.07 6.56
CA ILE A 307 -13.95 -16.47 6.84
C ILE A 307 -14.75 -16.69 5.55
N ASP A 308 -14.53 -15.89 4.51
CA ASP A 308 -15.24 -16.02 3.22
C ASP A 308 -15.05 -17.38 2.58
N THR A 309 -13.87 -18.00 2.72
CA THR A 309 -13.60 -19.35 2.21
C THR A 309 -14.30 -20.45 2.99
N LEU A 310 -14.67 -20.16 4.24
CA LEU A 310 -15.34 -21.10 5.14
C LEU A 310 -16.88 -21.06 5.05
N ILE A 311 -17.45 -20.03 4.41
CA ILE A 311 -18.90 -19.83 4.35
C ILE A 311 -19.60 -21.09 3.82
N ASN A 312 -19.16 -21.60 2.67
CA ASN A 312 -19.79 -22.78 2.05
C ASN A 312 -19.61 -24.07 2.85
N GLN A 313 -18.53 -24.18 3.64
CA GLN A 313 -18.24 -25.34 4.46
C GLN A 313 -19.05 -25.37 5.77
N ILE A 314 -19.27 -24.17 6.36
CA ILE A 314 -19.85 -24.06 7.71
C ILE A 314 -21.32 -23.64 7.67
N ALA A 315 -21.78 -22.92 6.63
CA ALA A 315 -23.14 -22.33 6.59
C ALA A 315 -24.27 -23.36 6.70
N ASP A 316 -24.08 -24.56 6.17
CA ASP A 316 -25.10 -25.60 6.10
C ASP A 316 -24.96 -26.67 7.22
N THR A 317 -24.07 -26.44 8.19
CA THR A 317 -23.84 -27.41 9.29
C THR A 317 -23.93 -26.73 10.65
N ASP A 318 -24.46 -27.46 11.63
CA ASP A 318 -24.43 -27.05 13.04
C ASP A 318 -23.16 -27.55 13.76
N LYS A 319 -22.19 -28.05 13.00
CA LYS A 319 -20.92 -28.55 13.56
C LYS A 319 -20.06 -27.39 14.06
N LYS A 320 -19.32 -27.68 15.12
CA LYS A 320 -18.23 -26.84 15.62
C LYS A 320 -16.92 -27.38 15.10
N TYR A 321 -16.06 -26.47 14.67
CA TYR A 321 -14.74 -26.81 14.14
C TYR A 321 -13.65 -26.28 15.07
N PRO A 322 -12.69 -27.12 15.47
CA PRO A 322 -11.49 -26.66 16.18
C PRO A 322 -10.70 -25.70 15.29
N VAL A 323 -10.27 -24.58 15.84
CA VAL A 323 -9.35 -23.63 15.18
C VAL A 323 -7.98 -23.79 15.80
N ILE A 324 -6.99 -24.05 14.95
CA ILE A 324 -5.60 -24.27 15.36
C ILE A 324 -4.70 -23.14 14.85
N ASP A 325 -3.69 -22.82 15.62
CA ASP A 325 -2.64 -21.91 15.16
C ASP A 325 -1.94 -22.48 13.91
N ALA A 326 -1.79 -21.66 12.87
CA ALA A 326 -1.29 -22.10 11.57
C ALA A 326 0.19 -22.56 11.61
N VAL A 327 0.94 -22.11 12.62
CA VAL A 327 2.39 -22.36 12.78
C VAL A 327 2.65 -23.45 13.84
N SER A 328 2.10 -23.27 15.05
CA SER A 328 2.32 -24.22 16.17
C SER A 328 1.43 -25.45 16.12
N GLY A 329 0.28 -25.38 15.44
CA GLY A 329 -0.73 -26.44 15.43
C GLY A 329 -1.52 -26.55 16.75
N GLU A 330 -1.34 -25.64 17.69
CA GLU A 330 -2.05 -25.64 18.96
C GLU A 330 -3.51 -25.20 18.79
N LEU A 331 -4.41 -25.78 19.59
CA LEU A 331 -5.82 -25.37 19.61
C LEU A 331 -5.95 -23.97 20.23
N ILE A 332 -6.46 -23.02 19.45
CA ILE A 332 -6.62 -21.62 19.87
C ILE A 332 -8.07 -21.18 20.05
N GLY A 333 -9.02 -21.97 19.54
CA GLY A 333 -10.44 -21.65 19.65
C GLY A 333 -11.34 -22.59 18.89
N GLU A 334 -12.61 -22.22 18.80
CA GLU A 334 -13.62 -22.90 17.99
C GLU A 334 -14.39 -21.94 17.10
N ILE A 335 -14.86 -22.41 15.95
CA ILE A 335 -15.71 -21.66 15.03
C ILE A 335 -16.94 -22.51 14.67
N ASP A 336 -18.09 -21.84 14.57
CA ASP A 336 -19.35 -22.43 14.19
C ASP A 336 -20.13 -21.50 13.23
N ARG A 337 -21.27 -22.00 12.73
CA ARG A 337 -22.17 -21.25 11.86
C ARG A 337 -22.54 -19.88 12.44
N SER A 338 -22.77 -19.79 13.74
CA SER A 338 -23.21 -18.54 14.37
C SER A 338 -22.15 -17.44 14.31
N ILE A 339 -20.88 -17.82 14.46
CA ILE A 339 -19.73 -16.91 14.35
C ILE A 339 -19.56 -16.43 12.91
N VAL A 340 -19.65 -17.35 11.93
CA VAL A 340 -19.56 -17.01 10.51
C VAL A 340 -20.69 -16.05 10.11
N LEU A 341 -21.94 -16.36 10.43
CA LEU A 341 -23.09 -15.50 10.15
C LEU A 341 -22.98 -14.13 10.82
N LYS A 342 -22.52 -14.08 12.07
CA LYS A 342 -22.30 -12.82 12.78
C LYS A 342 -21.25 -11.95 12.09
N SER A 343 -20.19 -12.53 11.53
CA SER A 343 -19.17 -11.79 10.79
C SER A 343 -19.68 -11.22 9.44
N MET A 344 -20.79 -11.77 8.92
CA MET A 344 -21.44 -11.28 7.70
C MET A 344 -22.42 -10.11 7.97
N THR A 345 -22.91 -9.98 9.20
CA THR A 345 -23.94 -8.99 9.59
C THR A 345 -23.36 -7.82 10.40
N SER A 346 -22.14 -7.91 10.82
CA SER A 346 -21.40 -6.88 11.57
C SER A 346 -20.42 -6.14 10.68
#